data_dba6f9e52d5d45de74cd9c56320fd09a
#
_entry.id   dba6f9e52d5d45de74cd9c56320fd09a
#
_cell.length_a   1.000
_cell.length_b   1.000
_cell.length_c   1.000
_cell.angle_alpha   90.00
_cell.angle_beta   90.00
_cell.angle_gamma   90.00
#
_symmetry.space_group_name_H-M   'P 1'
#
loop_
_entity.id
_entity.type
_entity.pdbx_description
1 polymer ?
#
loop_
_entity_poly.entity_id
_entity_poly.type
_entity_poly.pdbx_seq_one_letter_code
_entity_poly.pdbx_strand_id
1 'polypeptide(L)'
;MLVTIFTPTYNRIHTLPRLFDSLLGQTYKNFEWVVVDDGSTDYSYRMLERFKKIADFPVTIKRVGNGGKMRAVNEGVKLAKGEYFMILDSDDYLDLKAVETIADVSTRLPKHFGGMVFRKVDIALNAIAGAPLPSKKYDSNPIEVFYKLGIGGDKAEVIKTCIMKRYPFPEFDEEKFVPEGYVWN
;
A
#
# COMPACT_ATOMS: atom_id res chain seq x y z
N MET A 1 -6.61 -13.74 9.32
CA MET A 1 -6.89 -12.42 8.69
C MET A 1 -6.13 -12.39 7.37
N LEU A 2 -6.77 -12.02 6.27
CA LEU A 2 -6.13 -11.82 4.96
C LEU A 2 -5.79 -10.34 4.80
N VAL A 3 -4.57 -10.04 4.33
CA VAL A 3 -4.15 -8.67 3.97
C VAL A 3 -4.07 -8.56 2.45
N THR A 4 -4.60 -7.50 1.89
CA THR A 4 -4.33 -7.13 0.49
C THR A 4 -3.15 -6.16 0.46
N ILE A 5 -2.04 -6.58 -0.15
CA ILE A 5 -0.97 -5.68 -0.56
C ILE A 5 -1.31 -5.22 -1.97
N PHE A 6 -1.42 -3.92 -2.15
CA PHE A 6 -1.79 -3.32 -3.43
C PHE A 6 -0.65 -2.49 -4.00
N THR A 7 -0.35 -2.66 -5.28
CA THR A 7 0.68 -1.90 -5.98
C THR A 7 0.11 -1.23 -7.22
N PRO A 8 0.02 0.11 -7.26
CA PRO A 8 -0.17 0.87 -8.50
C PRO A 8 1.17 0.91 -9.24
N THR A 9 1.18 0.67 -10.55
CA THR A 9 2.43 0.70 -11.31
C THR A 9 2.26 1.34 -12.68
N TYR A 10 3.26 2.13 -13.09
CA TYR A 10 3.37 2.70 -14.43
C TYR A 10 4.85 2.85 -14.80
N ASN A 11 5.32 2.08 -15.82
CA ASN A 11 6.70 2.09 -16.29
C ASN A 11 7.74 1.86 -15.17
N ARG A 12 7.63 0.74 -14.46
CA ARG A 12 8.44 0.40 -13.25
C ARG A 12 9.20 -0.91 -13.38
N ILE A 13 9.57 -1.31 -14.60
CA ILE A 13 10.28 -2.57 -14.84
C ILE A 13 11.53 -2.75 -13.95
N HIS A 14 12.21 -1.66 -13.60
CA HIS A 14 13.46 -1.71 -12.85
C HIS A 14 13.27 -1.88 -11.33
N THR A 15 12.11 -1.50 -10.78
CA THR A 15 11.85 -1.54 -9.33
C THR A 15 10.99 -2.73 -8.92
N LEU A 16 10.09 -3.19 -9.78
CA LEU A 16 9.20 -4.32 -9.54
C LEU A 16 9.89 -5.61 -9.08
N PRO A 17 11.09 -6.00 -9.57
CA PRO A 17 11.77 -7.21 -9.08
C PRO A 17 12.05 -7.16 -7.58
N ARG A 18 12.61 -6.05 -7.07
CA ARG A 18 12.91 -5.88 -5.64
C ARG A 18 11.65 -5.93 -4.79
N LEU A 19 10.57 -5.29 -5.24
CA LEU A 19 9.27 -5.36 -4.58
C LEU A 19 8.78 -6.82 -4.51
N PHE A 20 8.79 -7.53 -5.63
CA PHE A 20 8.32 -8.92 -5.71
C PHE A 20 9.15 -9.85 -4.82
N ASP A 21 10.46 -9.72 -4.81
CA ASP A 21 11.36 -10.52 -3.94
C ASP A 21 11.02 -10.28 -2.46
N SER A 22 10.68 -9.05 -2.08
CA SER A 22 10.26 -8.74 -0.72
C SER A 22 8.92 -9.39 -0.32
N LEU A 23 8.02 -9.59 -1.27
CA LEU A 23 6.76 -10.33 -1.04
C LEU A 23 7.01 -11.84 -0.93
N LEU A 24 7.86 -12.40 -1.78
CA LEU A 24 8.29 -13.81 -1.67
C LEU A 24 8.94 -14.10 -0.32
N GLY A 25 9.70 -13.15 0.23
CA GLY A 25 10.37 -13.28 1.50
C GLY A 25 9.49 -13.18 2.74
N GLN A 26 8.22 -12.77 2.64
CA GLN A 26 7.37 -12.54 3.82
C GLN A 26 7.20 -13.81 4.68
N THR A 27 7.38 -13.65 6.00
CA THR A 27 7.21 -14.75 6.98
C THR A 27 5.74 -15.16 7.16
N TYR A 28 4.81 -14.24 7.00
CA TYR A 28 3.38 -14.50 7.08
C TYR A 28 2.76 -14.53 5.68
N LYS A 29 2.23 -15.69 5.27
CA LYS A 29 1.77 -15.96 3.89
C LYS A 29 0.27 -15.74 3.65
N ASN A 30 -0.51 -15.38 4.66
CA ASN A 30 -1.94 -15.12 4.46
C ASN A 30 -2.19 -13.68 3.99
N PHE A 31 -1.69 -13.38 2.80
CA PHE A 31 -1.91 -12.14 2.07
C PHE A 31 -2.14 -12.42 0.58
N GLU A 32 -2.71 -11.47 -0.12
CA GLU A 32 -2.77 -11.44 -1.58
C GLU A 32 -2.05 -10.19 -2.10
N TRP A 33 -1.51 -10.29 -3.31
CA TRP A 33 -0.95 -9.15 -4.03
C TRP A 33 -1.87 -8.75 -5.18
N VAL A 34 -2.38 -7.53 -5.13
CA VAL A 34 -3.19 -6.92 -6.19
C VAL A 34 -2.36 -5.86 -6.87
N VAL A 35 -2.22 -5.94 -8.18
CA VAL A 35 -1.46 -4.96 -8.98
C VAL A 35 -2.37 -4.36 -10.03
N VAL A 36 -2.36 -3.04 -10.14
CA VAL A 36 -2.97 -2.33 -11.26
C VAL A 36 -1.88 -1.65 -12.08
N ASP A 37 -1.71 -2.14 -13.31
CA ASP A 37 -0.84 -1.52 -14.31
C ASP A 37 -1.60 -0.39 -15.01
N ASP A 38 -1.19 0.83 -14.73
CA ASP A 38 -1.80 2.06 -15.24
C ASP A 38 -1.32 2.40 -16.67
N GLY A 39 -1.38 1.41 -17.56
CA GLY A 39 -1.07 1.57 -18.98
C GLY A 39 0.42 1.63 -19.30
N SER A 40 1.28 0.87 -18.62
CA SER A 40 2.72 0.83 -18.89
C SER A 40 3.05 0.56 -20.34
N THR A 41 4.03 1.28 -20.87
CA THR A 41 4.55 1.15 -22.23
C THR A 41 5.87 0.38 -22.29
N ASP A 42 6.49 0.14 -21.14
CA ASP A 42 7.66 -0.74 -20.99
C ASP A 42 7.24 -2.21 -20.82
N TYR A 43 8.15 -3.08 -20.40
CA TYR A 43 7.85 -4.49 -20.18
C TYR A 43 7.30 -4.80 -18.77
N SER A 44 6.88 -3.81 -17.97
CA SER A 44 6.36 -4.00 -16.61
C SER A 44 5.21 -5.00 -16.57
N TYR A 45 4.21 -4.85 -17.46
CA TYR A 45 3.08 -5.77 -17.49
C TYR A 45 3.48 -7.22 -17.77
N ARG A 46 4.39 -7.45 -18.75
CA ARG A 46 4.89 -8.81 -19.04
C ARG A 46 5.66 -9.40 -17.86
N MET A 47 6.40 -8.58 -17.12
CA MET A 47 7.09 -8.99 -15.92
C MET A 47 6.12 -9.41 -14.82
N LEU A 48 5.05 -8.65 -14.59
CA LEU A 48 4.00 -8.99 -13.62
C LEU A 48 3.35 -10.34 -13.95
N GLU A 49 3.06 -10.62 -15.23
CA GLU A 49 2.51 -11.91 -15.66
C GLU A 49 3.48 -13.09 -15.38
N ARG A 50 4.79 -12.86 -15.41
CA ARG A 50 5.77 -13.86 -14.98
C ARG A 50 5.77 -14.04 -13.47
N PHE A 51 5.73 -12.95 -12.70
CA PHE A 51 5.65 -13.00 -11.24
C PHE A 51 4.43 -13.76 -10.76
N LYS A 52 3.27 -13.52 -11.39
CA LYS A 52 2.04 -14.26 -11.09
C LYS A 52 2.18 -15.77 -11.23
N LYS A 53 3.01 -16.26 -12.17
CA LYS A 53 3.23 -17.70 -12.39
C LYS A 53 4.13 -18.36 -11.36
N ILE A 54 5.01 -17.60 -10.71
CA ILE A 54 6.03 -18.11 -9.79
C ILE A 54 5.77 -17.74 -8.33
N ALA A 55 4.78 -16.87 -8.08
CA ALA A 55 4.38 -16.50 -6.73
C ALA A 55 3.80 -17.69 -5.95
N ASP A 56 4.15 -17.82 -4.68
CA ASP A 56 3.60 -18.78 -3.71
C ASP A 56 2.40 -18.23 -2.90
N PHE A 57 1.84 -17.11 -3.37
CA PHE A 57 0.66 -16.42 -2.83
C PHE A 57 -0.26 -15.95 -3.96
N PRO A 58 -1.54 -15.67 -3.67
CA PRO A 58 -2.49 -15.18 -4.68
C PRO A 58 -2.06 -13.84 -5.29
N VAL A 59 -2.02 -13.77 -6.63
CA VAL A 59 -1.71 -12.54 -7.39
C VAL A 59 -2.85 -12.22 -8.35
N THR A 60 -3.37 -11.00 -8.24
CA THR A 60 -4.35 -10.44 -9.17
C THR A 60 -3.73 -9.26 -9.90
N ILE A 61 -3.72 -9.31 -11.22
CA ILE A 61 -3.20 -8.23 -12.07
C ILE A 61 -4.34 -7.69 -12.92
N LYS A 62 -4.48 -6.36 -12.93
CA LYS A 62 -5.39 -5.64 -13.83
C LYS A 62 -4.59 -4.60 -14.60
N ARG A 63 -4.80 -4.51 -15.91
CA ARG A 63 -4.27 -3.43 -16.73
C ARG A 63 -5.40 -2.48 -17.10
N VAL A 64 -5.13 -1.17 -17.00
CA VAL A 64 -6.05 -0.10 -17.35
C VAL A 64 -5.37 0.91 -18.27
N GLY A 65 -6.14 1.81 -18.86
CA GLY A 65 -5.56 2.97 -19.55
C GLY A 65 -4.96 3.95 -18.52
N ASN A 66 -3.88 4.65 -18.89
CA ASN A 66 -3.18 5.57 -17.99
C ASN A 66 -4.10 6.69 -17.49
N GLY A 67 -4.50 6.58 -16.24
CA GLY A 67 -5.43 7.48 -15.55
C GLY A 67 -4.90 8.08 -14.25
N GLY A 68 -3.68 7.69 -13.85
CA GLY A 68 -3.03 8.16 -12.63
C GLY A 68 -3.20 7.24 -11.41
N LYS A 69 -2.33 7.46 -10.41
CA LYS A 69 -2.20 6.58 -9.22
C LYS A 69 -3.54 6.35 -8.52
N MET A 70 -4.35 7.39 -8.29
CA MET A 70 -5.55 7.27 -7.47
C MET A 70 -6.67 6.50 -8.18
N ARG A 71 -6.79 6.61 -9.50
CA ARG A 71 -7.67 5.73 -10.29
C ARG A 71 -7.23 4.27 -10.20
N ALA A 72 -5.93 4.02 -10.29
CA ALA A 72 -5.39 2.67 -10.09
C ALA A 72 -5.67 2.14 -8.68
N VAL A 73 -5.58 2.99 -7.64
CA VAL A 73 -5.96 2.63 -6.26
C VAL A 73 -7.43 2.25 -6.17
N ASN A 74 -8.34 3.05 -6.72
CA ASN A 74 -9.77 2.74 -6.73
C ASN A 74 -10.06 1.39 -7.40
N GLU A 75 -9.38 1.08 -8.49
CA GLU A 75 -9.49 -0.22 -9.16
C GLU A 75 -8.92 -1.36 -8.30
N GLY A 76 -7.80 -1.14 -7.62
CA GLY A 76 -7.23 -2.09 -6.68
C GLY A 76 -8.15 -2.39 -5.50
N VAL A 77 -8.78 -1.38 -4.94
CA VAL A 77 -9.76 -1.52 -3.84
C VAL A 77 -10.97 -2.36 -4.26
N LYS A 78 -11.45 -2.25 -5.50
CA LYS A 78 -12.54 -3.09 -6.03
C LYS A 78 -12.15 -4.57 -6.09
N LEU A 79 -10.88 -4.87 -6.38
CA LEU A 79 -10.34 -6.23 -6.50
C LEU A 79 -9.94 -6.85 -5.15
N ALA A 80 -9.72 -6.03 -4.13
CA ALA A 80 -9.24 -6.44 -2.81
C ALA A 80 -10.22 -7.37 -2.09
N LYS A 81 -9.69 -8.50 -1.59
CA LYS A 81 -10.41 -9.51 -0.79
C LYS A 81 -9.99 -9.51 0.68
N GLY A 82 -8.83 -8.91 1.00
CA GLY A 82 -8.31 -8.81 2.35
C GLY A 82 -9.18 -7.94 3.25
N GLU A 83 -9.13 -8.20 4.55
CA GLU A 83 -9.77 -7.37 5.56
C GLU A 83 -9.10 -5.99 5.67
N TYR A 84 -7.79 -5.96 5.47
CA TYR A 84 -6.98 -4.75 5.43
C TYR A 84 -6.33 -4.58 4.06
N PHE A 85 -6.20 -3.33 3.65
CA PHE A 85 -5.62 -2.89 2.39
C PHE A 85 -4.41 -2.00 2.67
N MET A 86 -3.26 -2.37 2.11
CA MET A 86 -2.03 -1.61 2.20
C MET A 86 -1.58 -1.20 0.81
N ILE A 87 -1.33 0.09 0.60
CA ILE A 87 -0.68 0.57 -0.62
C ILE A 87 0.83 0.37 -0.45
N LEU A 88 1.44 -0.38 -1.37
CA LEU A 88 2.88 -0.54 -1.51
C LEU A 88 3.28 0.03 -2.87
N ASP A 89 3.90 1.19 -2.88
CA ASP A 89 4.34 1.83 -4.11
C ASP A 89 5.35 0.96 -4.87
N SER A 90 5.33 1.04 -6.19
CA SER A 90 6.10 0.15 -7.06
C SER A 90 7.62 0.31 -6.98
N ASP A 91 8.11 1.32 -6.29
CA ASP A 91 9.51 1.59 -5.97
C ASP A 91 9.89 1.31 -4.50
N ASP A 92 8.91 0.95 -3.68
CA ASP A 92 9.09 0.50 -2.30
C ASP A 92 9.22 -1.03 -2.20
N TYR A 93 9.56 -1.52 -1.01
CA TYR A 93 9.56 -2.95 -0.66
C TYR A 93 9.34 -3.16 0.84
N LEU A 94 8.95 -4.37 1.21
CA LEU A 94 8.60 -4.72 2.57
C LEU A 94 9.79 -5.31 3.34
N ASP A 95 9.89 -4.98 4.63
CA ASP A 95 10.68 -5.77 5.57
C ASP A 95 10.15 -7.21 5.63
N LEU A 96 11.03 -8.15 5.95
CA LEU A 96 10.75 -9.60 6.02
C LEU A 96 9.52 -9.95 6.89
N LYS A 97 9.27 -9.19 7.96
CA LYS A 97 8.18 -9.40 8.91
C LYS A 97 7.05 -8.37 8.80
N ALA A 98 7.00 -7.60 7.72
CA ALA A 98 6.02 -6.54 7.61
C ALA A 98 4.57 -7.05 7.68
N VAL A 99 4.24 -8.08 6.90
CA VAL A 99 2.87 -8.64 6.90
C VAL A 99 2.54 -9.37 8.21
N GLU A 100 3.52 -10.04 8.83
CA GLU A 100 3.38 -10.64 10.17
C GLU A 100 3.08 -9.57 11.22
N THR A 101 3.77 -8.44 11.16
CA THR A 101 3.55 -7.30 12.07
C THR A 101 2.14 -6.71 11.89
N ILE A 102 1.69 -6.54 10.65
CA ILE A 102 0.32 -6.09 10.35
C ILE A 102 -0.69 -7.07 10.95
N ALA A 103 -0.49 -8.37 10.74
CA ALA A 103 -1.37 -9.41 11.26
C ALA A 103 -1.44 -9.38 12.79
N ASP A 104 -0.29 -9.29 13.47
CA ASP A 104 -0.22 -9.24 14.93
C ASP A 104 -0.89 -7.98 15.51
N VAL A 105 -0.60 -6.80 14.95
CA VAL A 105 -1.22 -5.55 15.41
C VAL A 105 -2.74 -5.59 15.22
N SER A 106 -3.22 -6.12 14.10
CA SER A 106 -4.66 -6.18 13.79
C SER A 106 -5.47 -6.98 14.80
N THR A 107 -4.89 -8.04 15.41
CA THR A 107 -5.57 -8.85 16.43
C THR A 107 -5.88 -8.06 17.70
N ARG A 108 -5.13 -7.00 17.95
CA ARG A 108 -5.22 -6.14 19.13
C ARG A 108 -5.80 -4.76 18.85
N LEU A 109 -6.09 -4.47 17.57
CA LEU A 109 -6.64 -3.18 17.15
C LEU A 109 -8.10 -3.06 17.58
N PRO A 110 -8.47 -2.04 18.39
CA PRO A 110 -9.87 -1.80 18.77
C PRO A 110 -10.76 -1.60 17.52
N LYS A 111 -11.99 -2.11 17.59
CA LYS A 111 -12.91 -2.13 16.42
C LYS A 111 -13.23 -0.77 15.82
N HIS A 112 -13.18 0.30 16.64
CA HIS A 112 -13.47 1.67 16.20
C HIS A 112 -12.35 2.30 15.37
N PHE A 113 -11.12 1.74 15.37
CA PHE A 113 -10.07 2.25 14.49
C PHE A 113 -10.30 1.82 13.04
N GLY A 114 -10.07 2.75 12.11
CA GLY A 114 -10.17 2.54 10.66
C GLY A 114 -8.99 1.76 10.07
N GLY A 115 -7.87 1.73 10.76
CA GLY A 115 -6.65 1.10 10.30
C GLY A 115 -5.49 1.31 11.26
N MET A 116 -4.30 1.09 10.75
CA MET A 116 -3.03 1.26 11.46
C MET A 116 -2.00 1.90 10.53
N VAL A 117 -1.01 2.56 11.10
CA VAL A 117 0.05 3.26 10.36
C VAL A 117 1.40 2.80 10.88
N PHE A 118 2.31 2.50 9.97
CA PHE A 118 3.68 2.12 10.28
C PHE A 118 4.66 3.15 9.72
N ARG A 119 5.82 3.25 10.35
CA ARG A 119 6.90 4.11 9.86
C ARG A 119 7.65 3.40 8.74
N LYS A 120 8.05 4.15 7.72
CA LYS A 120 8.94 3.69 6.67
C LYS A 120 10.41 3.93 7.05
N VAL A 121 11.30 3.18 6.45
CA VAL A 121 12.75 3.38 6.54
C VAL A 121 13.23 3.90 5.20
N ASP A 122 13.92 5.02 5.22
CA ASP A 122 14.72 5.50 4.10
C ASP A 122 16.05 4.73 4.10
N ILE A 123 16.23 3.86 3.11
CA ILE A 123 17.41 3.01 3.05
C ILE A 123 18.65 3.77 2.63
N ALA A 124 18.50 4.78 1.78
CA ALA A 124 19.64 5.60 1.35
C ALA A 124 20.23 6.38 2.54
N LEU A 125 19.37 6.82 3.46
CA LEU A 125 19.77 7.53 4.67
C LEU A 125 19.99 6.58 5.87
N ASN A 126 19.64 5.31 5.76
CA ASN A 126 19.59 4.33 6.87
C ASN A 126 18.87 4.88 8.10
N ALA A 127 17.76 5.56 7.88
CA ALA A 127 17.01 6.30 8.89
C ALA A 127 15.50 6.05 8.75
N ILE A 128 14.77 6.17 9.86
CA ILE A 128 13.32 6.14 9.81
C ILE A 128 12.80 7.44 9.19
N ALA A 129 11.93 7.33 8.20
CA ALA A 129 11.34 8.48 7.53
C ALA A 129 10.44 9.27 8.50
N GLY A 130 10.61 10.60 8.47
CA GLY A 130 9.81 11.54 9.27
C GLY A 130 10.15 11.61 10.77
N ALA A 131 9.43 12.48 11.47
CA ALA A 131 9.62 12.69 12.90
C ALA A 131 9.13 11.50 13.75
N PRO A 132 9.69 11.28 14.95
CA PRO A 132 9.24 10.22 15.83
C PRO A 132 7.82 10.48 16.34
N LEU A 133 7.05 9.40 16.52
CA LEU A 133 5.79 9.45 17.26
C LEU A 133 6.04 9.64 18.76
N PRO A 134 5.06 10.17 19.54
CA PRO A 134 5.20 10.36 20.98
C PRO A 134 5.54 9.08 21.76
N SER A 135 5.16 7.93 21.24
CA SER A 135 5.45 6.61 21.81
C SER A 135 5.53 5.53 20.72
N LYS A 136 6.01 4.33 21.10
CA LYS A 136 6.06 3.18 20.17
C LYS A 136 4.68 2.77 19.60
N LYS A 137 3.62 2.99 20.39
CA LYS A 137 2.23 2.83 20.01
C LYS A 137 1.50 4.10 20.40
N TYR A 138 0.85 4.73 19.43
CA TYR A 138 0.13 5.98 19.64
C TYR A 138 -1.23 5.91 18.94
N ASP A 139 -2.29 5.93 19.74
CA ASP A 139 -3.67 5.88 19.24
C ASP A 139 -4.10 7.32 18.89
N SER A 140 -4.38 7.58 17.62
CA SER A 140 -4.64 8.92 17.11
C SER A 140 -5.41 8.89 15.80
N ASN A 141 -5.54 10.04 15.17
CA ASN A 141 -6.06 10.22 13.84
C ASN A 141 -5.11 11.10 13.00
N PRO A 142 -5.23 11.10 11.65
CA PRO A 142 -4.34 11.86 10.78
C PRO A 142 -4.29 13.36 11.09
N ILE A 143 -5.42 13.98 11.42
CA ILE A 143 -5.50 15.41 11.75
C ILE A 143 -4.63 15.74 12.97
N GLU A 144 -4.71 14.92 14.02
CA GLU A 144 -3.89 15.10 15.21
C GLU A 144 -2.40 14.93 14.89
N VAL A 145 -2.04 13.85 14.20
CA VAL A 145 -0.64 13.52 13.88
C VAL A 145 -0.01 14.60 12.99
N PHE A 146 -0.66 14.96 11.90
CA PHE A 146 -0.08 15.89 10.93
C PHE A 146 -0.19 17.35 11.35
N TYR A 147 -1.35 17.80 11.83
CA TYR A 147 -1.60 19.23 12.05
C TYR A 147 -1.38 19.67 13.49
N LYS A 148 -1.66 18.84 14.49
CA LYS A 148 -1.43 19.24 15.89
C LYS A 148 -0.02 18.91 16.37
N LEU A 149 0.49 17.72 16.00
CA LEU A 149 1.82 17.28 16.44
C LEU A 149 2.92 17.64 15.44
N GLY A 150 2.57 18.08 14.22
CA GLY A 150 3.54 18.41 13.17
C GLY A 150 4.38 17.21 12.72
N ILE A 151 3.89 15.98 12.89
CA ILE A 151 4.62 14.76 12.58
C ILE A 151 4.39 14.41 11.10
N GLY A 152 5.19 15.03 10.23
CA GLY A 152 5.23 14.74 8.80
C GLY A 152 6.03 13.48 8.47
N GLY A 153 6.30 13.32 7.17
CA GLY A 153 7.06 12.21 6.59
C GLY A 153 6.17 11.08 6.09
N ASP A 154 6.73 10.32 5.17
CA ASP A 154 6.04 9.21 4.52
C ASP A 154 5.78 8.05 5.50
N LYS A 155 4.62 7.44 5.41
CA LYS A 155 4.17 6.36 6.28
C LYS A 155 3.54 5.24 5.46
N ALA A 156 3.44 4.08 6.06
CA ALA A 156 2.74 2.94 5.47
C ALA A 156 1.37 2.81 6.16
N GLU A 157 0.34 3.25 5.46
CA GLU A 157 -1.04 3.15 5.89
C GLU A 157 -1.61 1.77 5.56
N VAL A 158 -2.24 1.15 6.56
CA VAL A 158 -2.95 -0.13 6.43
C VAL A 158 -4.38 0.09 6.91
N ILE A 159 -5.29 0.23 5.97
CA ILE A 159 -6.67 0.66 6.21
C ILE A 159 -7.62 -0.52 6.05
N LYS A 160 -8.70 -0.58 6.82
CA LYS A 160 -9.77 -1.56 6.61
C LYS A 160 -10.32 -1.43 5.18
N THR A 161 -10.34 -2.52 4.44
CA THR A 161 -10.79 -2.54 3.05
C THR A 161 -12.22 -2.01 2.88
N CYS A 162 -13.09 -2.23 3.86
CA CYS A 162 -14.46 -1.70 3.83
C CYS A 162 -14.50 -0.16 3.90
N ILE A 163 -13.53 0.47 4.56
CA ILE A 163 -13.40 1.94 4.60
C ILE A 163 -12.92 2.45 3.24
N MET A 164 -11.88 1.83 2.67
CA MET A 164 -11.39 2.17 1.33
C MET A 164 -12.50 2.06 0.27
N LYS A 165 -13.34 1.02 0.35
CA LYS A 165 -14.50 0.84 -0.53
C LYS A 165 -15.57 1.91 -0.34
N ARG A 166 -15.75 2.41 0.88
CA ARG A 166 -16.76 3.43 1.20
C ARG A 166 -16.33 4.84 0.80
N TYR A 167 -15.05 5.12 0.81
CA TYR A 167 -14.47 6.44 0.54
C TYR A 167 -13.42 6.34 -0.59
N PRO A 168 -13.86 6.16 -1.85
CA PRO A 168 -12.94 6.13 -2.98
C PRO A 168 -12.30 7.50 -3.19
N PHE A 169 -11.12 7.51 -3.80
CA PHE A 169 -10.50 8.75 -4.23
C PHE A 169 -11.36 9.43 -5.32
N PRO A 170 -11.49 10.76 -5.29
CA PRO A 170 -12.17 11.47 -6.36
C PRO A 170 -11.42 11.30 -7.70
N GLU A 171 -12.18 11.23 -8.78
CA GLU A 171 -11.64 11.12 -10.14
C GLU A 171 -12.05 12.35 -10.93
N PHE A 172 -11.07 12.98 -11.59
CA PHE A 172 -11.28 14.17 -12.41
C PHE A 172 -10.84 13.87 -13.84
N ASP A 173 -11.60 14.31 -14.85
CA ASP A 173 -11.35 13.91 -16.24
C ASP A 173 -10.00 14.41 -16.78
N GLU A 174 -9.59 15.60 -16.40
CA GLU A 174 -8.37 16.26 -16.90
C GLU A 174 -7.19 16.19 -15.91
N GLU A 175 -7.38 15.66 -14.68
CA GLU A 175 -6.35 15.64 -13.64
C GLU A 175 -6.01 14.20 -13.25
N LYS A 176 -4.74 13.84 -13.41
CA LYS A 176 -4.23 12.50 -13.06
C LYS A 176 -3.63 12.44 -11.66
N PHE A 177 -3.27 13.59 -11.09
CA PHE A 177 -2.69 13.67 -9.77
C PHE A 177 -3.74 14.15 -8.75
N VAL A 178 -4.14 13.27 -7.87
CA VAL A 178 -5.00 13.59 -6.72
C VAL A 178 -4.20 13.32 -5.45
N PRO A 179 -3.99 14.32 -4.59
CA PRO A 179 -3.27 14.13 -3.33
C PRO A 179 -3.98 13.11 -2.42
N GLU A 180 -3.23 12.24 -1.76
CA GLU A 180 -3.77 11.25 -0.82
C GLU A 180 -4.55 11.90 0.33
N GLY A 181 -4.19 13.11 0.73
CA GLY A 181 -4.89 13.88 1.75
C GLY A 181 -6.38 14.12 1.50
N TYR A 182 -6.88 13.93 0.29
CA TYR A 182 -8.32 13.99 0.01
C TYR A 182 -9.14 12.91 0.74
N VAL A 183 -8.52 11.77 1.01
CA VAL A 183 -9.21 10.63 1.65
C VAL A 183 -8.77 10.46 3.10
N TRP A 184 -7.53 10.83 3.43
CA TRP A 184 -6.98 10.64 4.77
C TRP A 184 -7.35 11.74 5.78
N ASN A 185 -7.86 12.87 5.33
CA ASN A 185 -8.32 13.99 6.16
C ASN A 185 -9.85 14.02 6.18
#